data_b7ca80e245992d08d576e69ebce039ba
#
_entry.id   b7ca80e245992d08d576e69ebce039ba
#
_cell.length_a   1.000
_cell.length_b   1.000
_cell.length_c   1.000
_cell.angle_alpha   90.00
_cell.angle_beta   90.00
_cell.angle_gamma   90.00
#
_symmetry.space_group_name_H-M   'P 1'
#
loop_
_entity.id
_entity.type
_entity.pdbx_description
1 polymer ?
#
loop_
_entity_poly.entity_id
_entity_poly.type
_entity_poly.pdbx_seq_one_letter_code
_entity_poly.pdbx_strand_id
1 'polypeptide(L)'
;KNINIKLPLGRTVALVGESGSGKSTVARVITGLLEPKAGSVKFKNSDLPPSLKGRTKDQLQKIQMIYQMADVAMNPKQTVYDIISRPASFFAGLTGANLRKRVIELLEQIDLDENFIDRYPSELSGGQKQRICIARALAANPEVVICDEVTSALDQIVQEGILKLLGRLQKDLNLSYIFITHDIATVKACLLYTSDAA
;
A
#
# COMPACT_ATOMS: atom_id res chain seq x y z
N LYS A 1 -19.21 -10.51 13.47
CA LYS A 1 -18.19 -10.70 14.52
C LYS A 1 -17.66 -9.34 14.92
N ASN A 2 -17.47 -9.09 16.21
CA ASN A 2 -16.83 -7.87 16.70
C ASN A 2 -15.33 -7.94 16.38
N ILE A 3 -14.82 -6.93 15.66
CA ILE A 3 -13.41 -6.82 15.27
C ILE A 3 -12.84 -5.60 15.97
N ASN A 4 -11.78 -5.80 16.75
CA ASN A 4 -11.03 -4.72 17.38
C ASN A 4 -9.57 -4.84 16.97
N ILE A 5 -9.05 -3.81 16.28
CA ILE A 5 -7.68 -3.77 15.78
C ILE A 5 -7.05 -2.47 16.28
N LYS A 6 -5.85 -2.58 16.86
CA LYS A 6 -5.00 -1.43 17.17
C LYS A 6 -3.74 -1.52 16.35
N LEU A 7 -3.41 -0.47 15.63
CA LEU A 7 -2.18 -0.33 14.86
C LEU A 7 -1.31 0.76 15.51
N PRO A 8 -0.26 0.41 16.24
CA PRO A 8 0.69 1.38 16.75
C PRO A 8 1.48 2.04 15.60
N LEU A 9 1.92 3.28 15.80
CA LEU A 9 2.72 4.00 14.81
C LEU A 9 4.03 3.27 14.52
N GLY A 10 4.42 3.21 13.25
CA GLY A 10 5.64 2.54 12.80
C GLY A 10 5.64 1.03 12.98
N ARG A 11 4.49 0.41 13.28
CA ARG A 11 4.40 -1.05 13.51
C ARG A 11 3.57 -1.74 12.44
N THR A 12 3.74 -3.06 12.39
CA THR A 12 2.99 -3.95 11.50
C THR A 12 1.99 -4.77 12.30
N VAL A 13 0.75 -4.83 11.82
CA VAL A 13 -0.29 -5.75 12.30
C VAL A 13 -0.69 -6.67 11.15
N ALA A 14 -0.72 -7.97 11.40
CA ALA A 14 -1.14 -8.97 10.42
C ALA A 14 -2.59 -9.43 10.70
N LEU A 15 -3.42 -9.43 9.66
CA LEU A 15 -4.75 -10.04 9.64
C LEU A 15 -4.67 -11.37 8.90
N VAL A 16 -4.70 -12.46 9.66
CA VAL A 16 -4.55 -13.82 9.10
C VAL A 16 -5.89 -14.53 9.15
N GLY A 17 -6.17 -15.33 8.13
CA GLY A 17 -7.39 -16.15 8.07
C GLY A 17 -7.64 -16.70 6.68
N GLU A 18 -8.54 -17.67 6.59
CA GLU A 18 -8.91 -18.31 5.33
C GLU A 18 -9.51 -17.32 4.32
N SER A 19 -9.49 -17.71 3.04
CA SER A 19 -10.19 -16.95 1.99
C SER A 19 -11.68 -16.82 2.35
N GLY A 20 -12.26 -15.65 2.09
CA GLY A 20 -13.67 -15.39 2.41
C GLY A 20 -13.96 -15.06 3.90
N SER A 21 -12.98 -15.08 4.81
CA SER A 21 -13.18 -14.75 6.22
C SER A 21 -13.49 -13.27 6.52
N GLY A 22 -13.41 -12.40 5.49
CA GLY A 22 -13.76 -10.99 5.60
C GLY A 22 -12.56 -10.03 5.77
N LYS A 23 -11.33 -10.47 5.60
CA LYS A 23 -10.12 -9.64 5.75
C LYS A 23 -10.12 -8.43 4.83
N SER A 24 -10.34 -8.63 3.53
CA SER A 24 -10.43 -7.53 2.55
C SER A 24 -11.64 -6.63 2.80
N THR A 25 -12.71 -7.16 3.42
CA THR A 25 -13.85 -6.34 3.87
C THR A 25 -13.40 -5.36 4.96
N VAL A 26 -12.58 -5.82 5.92
CA VAL A 26 -12.02 -4.96 6.96
C VAL A 26 -11.13 -3.87 6.35
N ALA A 27 -10.26 -4.22 5.39
CA ALA A 27 -9.45 -3.23 4.65
C ALA A 27 -10.30 -2.16 3.98
N ARG A 28 -11.37 -2.57 3.30
CA ARG A 28 -12.31 -1.63 2.64
C ARG A 28 -13.06 -0.74 3.62
N VAL A 29 -13.37 -1.24 4.82
CA VAL A 29 -13.96 -0.43 5.89
C VAL A 29 -12.94 0.59 6.41
N ILE A 30 -11.71 0.18 6.68
CA ILE A 30 -10.66 1.08 7.16
C ILE A 30 -10.39 2.19 6.14
N THR A 31 -10.34 1.87 4.85
CA THR A 31 -10.13 2.86 3.78
C THR A 31 -11.36 3.72 3.48
N GLY A 32 -12.56 3.35 3.98
CA GLY A 32 -13.82 4.05 3.70
C GLY A 32 -14.44 3.69 2.36
N LEU A 33 -13.92 2.65 1.67
CA LEU A 33 -14.52 2.10 0.46
C LEU A 33 -15.81 1.32 0.74
N LEU A 34 -16.00 0.89 1.98
CA LEU A 34 -17.20 0.23 2.47
C LEU A 34 -17.56 0.80 3.83
N GLU A 35 -18.83 1.13 4.01
CA GLU A 35 -19.33 1.61 5.32
C GLU A 35 -19.49 0.46 6.30
N PRO A 36 -19.05 0.61 7.56
CA PRO A 36 -19.26 -0.42 8.59
C PRO A 36 -20.75 -0.49 8.97
N LYS A 37 -21.25 -1.69 9.22
CA LYS A 37 -22.63 -1.87 9.74
C LYS A 37 -22.78 -1.35 11.17
N ALA A 38 -21.69 -1.38 11.97
CA ALA A 38 -21.62 -0.89 13.34
C ALA A 38 -20.13 -0.65 13.70
N GLY A 39 -19.88 0.16 14.72
CA GLY A 39 -18.54 0.53 15.16
C GLY A 39 -17.99 1.72 14.40
N SER A 40 -16.73 2.05 14.65
CA SER A 40 -16.03 3.17 14.01
C SER A 40 -14.58 2.85 13.69
N VAL A 41 -13.99 3.61 12.79
CA VAL A 41 -12.55 3.61 12.49
C VAL A 41 -11.96 4.89 13.03
N LYS A 42 -10.89 4.78 13.83
CA LYS A 42 -10.19 5.94 14.38
C LYS A 42 -8.79 6.07 13.77
N PHE A 43 -8.40 7.28 13.46
CA PHE A 43 -7.04 7.64 13.08
C PHE A 43 -6.53 8.75 14.00
N LYS A 44 -5.40 8.51 14.68
CA LYS A 44 -4.85 9.46 15.70
C LYS A 44 -5.92 9.91 16.71
N ASN A 45 -6.66 8.94 17.26
CA ASN A 45 -7.74 9.13 18.24
C ASN A 45 -8.98 9.91 17.74
N SER A 46 -9.03 10.33 16.48
CA SER A 46 -10.18 10.97 15.86
C SER A 46 -10.97 9.98 15.02
N ASP A 47 -12.30 10.00 15.12
CA ASP A 47 -13.16 9.17 14.30
C ASP A 47 -13.06 9.59 12.83
N LEU A 48 -12.88 8.61 11.96
CA LEU A 48 -12.93 8.81 10.52
C LEU A 48 -14.38 8.69 10.03
N PRO A 49 -14.81 9.56 9.10
CA PRO A 49 -16.08 9.34 8.41
C PRO A 49 -16.16 7.94 7.79
N PRO A 50 -17.33 7.28 7.86
CA PRO A 50 -17.48 5.88 7.47
C PRO A 50 -17.25 5.66 5.96
N SER A 51 -17.50 6.65 5.13
CA SER A 51 -17.31 6.56 3.68
C SER A 51 -16.28 7.56 3.16
N LEU A 52 -15.74 7.29 1.95
CA LEU A 52 -14.79 8.17 1.27
C LEU A 52 -15.32 9.59 1.08
N LYS A 53 -16.61 9.75 0.79
CA LYS A 53 -17.23 11.05 0.52
C LYS A 53 -17.17 12.00 1.72
N GLY A 54 -17.15 11.47 2.93
CA GLY A 54 -17.05 12.27 4.15
C GLY A 54 -15.62 12.57 4.59
N ARG A 55 -14.61 11.88 4.02
CA ARG A 55 -13.22 12.06 4.43
C ARG A 55 -12.57 13.25 3.75
N THR A 56 -11.78 13.99 4.51
CA THR A 56 -10.97 15.08 3.97
C THR A 56 -9.85 14.52 3.09
N LYS A 57 -9.27 15.37 2.22
CA LYS A 57 -8.13 15.03 1.38
C LYS A 57 -6.94 14.53 2.23
N ASP A 58 -6.67 15.16 3.36
CA ASP A 58 -5.61 14.73 4.29
C ASP A 58 -5.89 13.32 4.84
N GLN A 59 -7.11 13.03 5.29
CA GLN A 59 -7.47 11.70 5.78
C GLN A 59 -7.34 10.61 4.70
N LEU A 60 -7.71 10.93 3.45
CA LEU A 60 -7.53 10.02 2.31
C LEU A 60 -6.05 9.80 1.98
N GLN A 61 -5.23 10.85 2.07
CA GLN A 61 -3.80 10.79 1.85
C GLN A 61 -3.09 9.84 2.83
N LYS A 62 -3.46 9.92 4.12
CA LYS A 62 -2.77 9.24 5.22
C LYS A 62 -2.95 7.73 5.23
N ILE A 63 -4.01 7.20 4.62
CA ILE A 63 -4.33 5.76 4.62
C ILE A 63 -4.44 5.30 3.16
N GLN A 64 -3.45 4.54 2.72
CA GLN A 64 -3.41 4.01 1.37
C GLN A 64 -3.52 2.48 1.36
N MET A 65 -3.92 1.91 0.24
CA MET A 65 -4.09 0.46 0.08
C MET A 65 -3.39 -0.04 -1.17
N ILE A 66 -2.66 -1.13 -1.02
CA ILE A 66 -2.10 -1.91 -2.11
C ILE A 66 -2.98 -3.14 -2.28
N TYR A 67 -3.53 -3.31 -3.48
CA TYR A 67 -4.46 -4.38 -3.80
C TYR A 67 -3.73 -5.67 -4.17
N GLN A 68 -4.42 -6.80 -4.00
CA GLN A 68 -3.93 -8.15 -4.25
C GLN A 68 -3.40 -8.35 -5.67
N MET A 69 -4.12 -7.86 -6.68
CA MET A 69 -3.77 -8.07 -8.09
C MET A 69 -3.26 -6.78 -8.72
N ALA A 70 -1.95 -6.68 -8.90
CA ALA A 70 -1.32 -5.54 -9.54
C ALA A 70 -1.84 -5.31 -10.97
N ASP A 71 -2.09 -6.37 -11.73
CA ASP A 71 -2.62 -6.29 -13.10
C ASP A 71 -3.98 -5.59 -13.19
N VAL A 72 -4.87 -5.88 -12.25
CA VAL A 72 -6.21 -5.26 -12.21
C VAL A 72 -6.17 -3.87 -11.60
N ALA A 73 -5.19 -3.60 -10.75
CA ALA A 73 -5.06 -2.34 -10.05
C ALA A 73 -4.47 -1.21 -10.92
N MET A 74 -3.91 -1.53 -12.08
CA MET A 74 -3.31 -0.57 -13.01
C MET A 74 -4.12 -0.45 -14.30
N ASN A 75 -4.25 0.77 -14.81
CA ASN A 75 -4.82 0.99 -16.14
C ASN A 75 -3.77 0.62 -17.20
N PRO A 76 -4.03 -0.38 -18.07
CA PRO A 76 -3.04 -0.83 -19.05
C PRO A 76 -2.69 0.22 -20.13
N LYS A 77 -3.49 1.28 -20.25
CA LYS A 77 -3.27 2.39 -21.19
C LYS A 77 -2.46 3.55 -20.61
N GLN A 78 -2.06 3.46 -19.34
CA GLN A 78 -1.25 4.47 -18.67
C GLN A 78 0.19 4.01 -18.55
N THR A 79 1.13 4.94 -18.71
CA THR A 79 2.55 4.69 -18.43
C THR A 79 2.79 4.57 -16.92
N VAL A 80 3.95 4.07 -16.52
CA VAL A 80 4.42 4.07 -15.13
C VAL A 80 4.40 5.50 -14.57
N TYR A 81 4.82 6.48 -15.37
CA TYR A 81 4.73 7.90 -14.99
C TYR A 81 3.29 8.30 -14.63
N ASP A 82 2.33 8.01 -15.48
CA ASP A 82 0.93 8.38 -15.26
C ASP A 82 0.37 7.75 -13.97
N ILE A 83 0.73 6.47 -13.74
CA ILE A 83 0.25 5.70 -12.57
C ILE A 83 0.78 6.29 -11.26
N ILE A 84 2.06 6.67 -11.21
CA ILE A 84 2.72 7.16 -9.98
C ILE A 84 2.48 8.67 -9.80
N SER A 85 2.52 9.45 -10.88
CA SER A 85 2.39 10.91 -10.81
C SER A 85 1.02 11.38 -10.35
N ARG A 86 -0.04 10.64 -10.69
CA ARG A 86 -1.41 11.03 -10.36
C ARG A 86 -1.64 11.24 -8.86
N PRO A 87 -1.34 10.29 -7.95
CA PRO A 87 -1.48 10.54 -6.51
C PRO A 87 -0.49 11.61 -6.00
N ALA A 88 0.74 11.69 -6.51
CA ALA A 88 1.68 12.74 -6.14
C ALA A 88 1.17 14.14 -6.49
N SER A 89 0.62 14.31 -7.69
CA SER A 89 -0.02 15.58 -8.11
C SER A 89 -1.27 15.86 -7.29
N PHE A 90 -2.15 14.87 -7.15
CA PHE A 90 -3.43 15.07 -6.44
C PHE A 90 -3.23 15.42 -4.97
N PHE A 91 -2.39 14.68 -4.23
CA PHE A 91 -2.23 14.88 -2.79
C PHE A 91 -1.23 15.98 -2.45
N ALA A 92 -0.07 16.03 -3.09
CA ALA A 92 1.00 16.98 -2.80
C ALA A 92 0.99 18.23 -3.70
N GLY A 93 0.09 18.31 -4.71
CA GLY A 93 0.02 19.45 -5.62
C GLY A 93 1.22 19.62 -6.54
N LEU A 94 2.04 18.56 -6.72
CA LEU A 94 3.23 18.61 -7.55
C LEU A 94 2.86 18.69 -9.04
N THR A 95 3.63 19.46 -9.80
CA THR A 95 3.45 19.65 -11.25
C THR A 95 4.80 19.78 -11.95
N GLY A 96 4.82 19.61 -13.29
CA GLY A 96 5.98 19.84 -14.13
C GLY A 96 7.24 19.07 -13.70
N ALA A 97 8.38 19.73 -13.69
CA ALA A 97 9.68 19.12 -13.36
C ALA A 97 9.74 18.52 -11.94
N ASN A 98 9.11 19.16 -10.96
CA ASN A 98 9.06 18.66 -9.58
C ASN A 98 8.26 17.35 -9.47
N LEU A 99 7.18 17.22 -10.25
CA LEU A 99 6.41 15.98 -10.30
C LEU A 99 7.23 14.84 -10.93
N ARG A 100 7.93 15.13 -12.06
CA ARG A 100 8.81 14.14 -12.71
C ARG A 100 9.93 13.70 -11.76
N LYS A 101 10.60 14.64 -11.11
CA LYS A 101 11.64 14.33 -10.11
C LYS A 101 11.11 13.42 -9.01
N ARG A 102 9.91 13.73 -8.47
CA ARG A 102 9.28 12.89 -7.42
C ARG A 102 8.97 11.48 -7.92
N VAL A 103 8.54 11.31 -9.15
CA VAL A 103 8.31 9.97 -9.74
C VAL A 103 9.60 9.19 -9.84
N ILE A 104 10.70 9.81 -10.27
CA ILE A 104 12.04 9.17 -10.33
C ILE A 104 12.49 8.72 -8.93
N GLU A 105 12.41 9.60 -7.92
CA GLU A 105 12.72 9.25 -6.54
C GLU A 105 11.90 8.05 -6.03
N LEU A 106 10.62 7.98 -6.39
CA LEU A 106 9.75 6.86 -6.03
C LEU A 106 10.13 5.57 -6.76
N LEU A 107 10.57 5.64 -8.01
CA LEU A 107 11.10 4.47 -8.74
C LEU A 107 12.36 3.93 -8.06
N GLU A 108 13.32 4.81 -7.71
CA GLU A 108 14.53 4.43 -6.99
C GLU A 108 14.21 3.78 -5.63
N GLN A 109 13.24 4.32 -4.88
CA GLN A 109 12.81 3.75 -3.61
C GLN A 109 12.28 2.31 -3.72
N ILE A 110 11.76 1.93 -4.87
CA ILE A 110 11.25 0.58 -5.14
C ILE A 110 12.23 -0.28 -5.96
N ASP A 111 13.50 0.09 -6.03
CA ASP A 111 14.57 -0.59 -6.77
C ASP A 111 14.25 -0.74 -8.28
N LEU A 112 13.72 0.29 -8.89
CA LEU A 112 13.56 0.45 -10.34
C LEU A 112 14.25 1.73 -10.78
N ASP A 113 14.91 1.69 -11.94
CA ASP A 113 15.59 2.86 -12.51
C ASP A 113 14.63 3.75 -13.34
N GLU A 114 15.11 4.93 -13.74
CA GLU A 114 14.33 5.91 -14.53
C GLU A 114 13.82 5.34 -15.86
N ASN A 115 14.48 4.34 -16.45
CA ASN A 115 14.08 3.76 -17.74
C ASN A 115 12.70 3.08 -17.70
N PHE A 116 12.15 2.87 -16.50
CA PHE A 116 10.79 2.35 -16.32
C PHE A 116 9.71 3.40 -16.53
N ILE A 117 10.04 4.69 -16.51
CA ILE A 117 9.07 5.78 -16.39
C ILE A 117 8.05 5.81 -17.55
N ASP A 118 8.48 5.49 -18.77
CA ASP A 118 7.67 5.53 -19.98
C ASP A 118 7.08 4.15 -20.37
N ARG A 119 7.37 3.09 -19.59
CA ARG A 119 6.84 1.74 -19.86
C ARG A 119 5.35 1.65 -19.51
N TYR A 120 4.69 0.74 -20.22
CA TYR A 120 3.32 0.34 -19.93
C TYR A 120 3.27 -0.92 -19.08
N PRO A 121 2.16 -1.18 -18.34
CA PRO A 121 2.01 -2.40 -17.54
C PRO A 121 2.25 -3.71 -18.31
N SER A 122 1.93 -3.77 -19.61
CA SER A 122 2.18 -4.94 -20.45
C SER A 122 3.67 -5.28 -20.64
N GLU A 123 4.55 -4.33 -20.40
CA GLU A 123 6.01 -4.48 -20.55
C GLU A 123 6.71 -4.85 -19.23
N LEU A 124 5.93 -5.07 -18.16
CA LEU A 124 6.44 -5.29 -16.81
C LEU A 124 6.21 -6.73 -16.35
N SER A 125 7.18 -7.30 -15.63
CA SER A 125 6.99 -8.55 -14.89
C SER A 125 6.01 -8.37 -13.71
N GLY A 126 5.48 -9.46 -13.17
CA GLY A 126 4.58 -9.42 -12.01
C GLY A 126 5.19 -8.70 -10.80
N GLY A 127 6.47 -8.97 -10.49
CA GLY A 127 7.20 -8.31 -9.41
C GLY A 127 7.42 -6.81 -9.67
N GLN A 128 7.69 -6.41 -10.91
CA GLN A 128 7.80 -4.99 -11.29
C GLN A 128 6.45 -4.27 -11.17
N LYS A 129 5.37 -4.88 -11.63
CA LYS A 129 4.02 -4.35 -11.45
C LYS A 129 3.69 -4.12 -9.97
N GLN A 130 4.04 -5.10 -9.13
CA GLN A 130 3.81 -4.98 -7.68
C GLN A 130 4.62 -3.83 -7.08
N ARG A 131 5.88 -3.64 -7.47
CA ARG A 131 6.72 -2.50 -7.07
C ARG A 131 6.08 -1.17 -7.50
N ILE A 132 5.56 -1.05 -8.72
CA ILE A 132 4.84 0.14 -9.18
C ILE A 132 3.59 0.41 -8.33
N CYS A 133 2.82 -0.62 -7.95
CA CYS A 133 1.68 -0.45 -7.04
C CYS A 133 2.10 0.07 -5.66
N ILE A 134 3.26 -0.36 -5.16
CA ILE A 134 3.86 0.17 -3.93
C ILE A 134 4.22 1.64 -4.12
N ALA A 135 4.97 2.01 -5.18
CA ALA A 135 5.33 3.40 -5.46
C ALA A 135 4.10 4.30 -5.59
N ARG A 136 3.05 3.84 -6.26
CA ARG A 136 1.78 4.56 -6.37
C ARG A 136 1.15 4.86 -5.00
N ALA A 137 1.17 3.92 -4.08
CA ALA A 137 0.69 4.14 -2.72
C ALA A 137 1.58 5.15 -1.96
N LEU A 138 2.91 5.03 -2.09
CA LEU A 138 3.88 5.94 -1.47
C LEU A 138 3.82 7.36 -2.03
N ALA A 139 3.39 7.53 -3.29
CA ALA A 139 3.25 8.83 -3.93
C ALA A 139 2.27 9.77 -3.22
N ALA A 140 1.34 9.22 -2.44
CA ALA A 140 0.46 9.98 -1.55
C ALA A 140 1.15 10.44 -0.25
N ASN A 141 2.36 9.97 0.06
CA ASN A 141 3.03 10.17 1.34
C ASN A 141 2.17 9.72 2.55
N PRO A 142 1.79 8.44 2.60
CA PRO A 142 0.90 7.90 3.62
C PRO A 142 1.60 7.74 4.98
N GLU A 143 0.81 7.54 6.05
CA GLU A 143 1.28 7.08 7.37
C GLU A 143 0.90 5.60 7.60
N VAL A 144 -0.19 5.15 6.98
CA VAL A 144 -0.67 3.77 7.05
C VAL A 144 -0.82 3.20 5.66
N VAL A 145 -0.28 2.02 5.44
CA VAL A 145 -0.46 1.27 4.19
C VAL A 145 -1.08 -0.09 4.50
N ILE A 146 -2.19 -0.38 3.86
CA ILE A 146 -2.86 -1.67 3.94
C ILE A 146 -2.39 -2.52 2.77
N CYS A 147 -1.78 -3.66 3.07
CA CYS A 147 -1.27 -4.61 2.09
C CYS A 147 -2.23 -5.80 2.00
N ASP A 148 -3.13 -5.79 1.00
CA ASP A 148 -4.11 -6.86 0.82
C ASP A 148 -3.55 -7.94 -0.10
N GLU A 149 -3.02 -9.02 0.50
CA GLU A 149 -2.42 -10.18 -0.18
C GLU A 149 -1.37 -9.81 -1.25
N VAL A 150 -0.54 -8.81 -0.96
CA VAL A 150 0.39 -8.17 -1.92
C VAL A 150 1.44 -9.10 -2.55
N THR A 151 1.61 -10.31 -2.02
CA THR A 151 2.60 -11.28 -2.51
C THR A 151 1.98 -12.57 -3.04
N SER A 152 0.66 -12.77 -2.89
CA SER A 152 0.00 -14.07 -3.15
C SER A 152 0.07 -14.56 -4.61
N ALA A 153 0.24 -13.66 -5.57
CA ALA A 153 0.32 -13.98 -7.00
C ALA A 153 1.75 -14.06 -7.54
N LEU A 154 2.77 -14.00 -6.67
CA LEU A 154 4.18 -13.96 -7.04
C LEU A 154 4.88 -15.27 -6.67
N ASP A 155 5.95 -15.59 -7.40
CA ASP A 155 6.85 -16.69 -7.02
C ASP A 155 7.61 -16.37 -5.72
N GLN A 156 8.14 -17.39 -5.05
CA GLN A 156 8.72 -17.27 -3.72
C GLN A 156 9.91 -16.30 -3.64
N ILE A 157 10.76 -16.25 -4.68
CA ILE A 157 11.93 -15.35 -4.72
C ILE A 157 11.48 -13.90 -4.82
N VAL A 158 10.51 -13.64 -5.69
CA VAL A 158 9.95 -12.29 -5.86
C VAL A 158 9.17 -11.85 -4.62
N GLN A 159 8.42 -12.77 -3.97
CA GLN A 159 7.75 -12.51 -2.70
C GLN A 159 8.73 -12.02 -1.63
N GLU A 160 9.83 -12.74 -1.44
CA GLU A 160 10.86 -12.35 -0.47
C GLU A 160 11.43 -10.96 -0.76
N GLY A 161 11.70 -10.66 -2.04
CA GLY A 161 12.16 -9.34 -2.48
C GLY A 161 11.17 -8.22 -2.16
N ILE A 162 9.87 -8.45 -2.36
CA ILE A 162 8.82 -7.49 -2.01
C ILE A 162 8.70 -7.29 -0.49
N LEU A 163 8.80 -8.36 0.30
CA LEU A 163 8.72 -8.25 1.76
C LEU A 163 9.92 -7.49 2.35
N LYS A 164 11.13 -7.75 1.84
CA LYS A 164 12.34 -6.98 2.20
C LYS A 164 12.20 -5.50 1.83
N LEU A 165 11.69 -5.20 0.64
CA LEU A 165 11.41 -3.84 0.20
C LEU A 165 10.43 -3.13 1.16
N LEU A 166 9.31 -3.76 1.49
CA LEU A 166 8.31 -3.18 2.40
C LEU A 166 8.89 -2.95 3.81
N GLY A 167 9.73 -3.87 4.31
CA GLY A 167 10.43 -3.71 5.59
C GLY A 167 11.40 -2.52 5.60
N ARG A 168 12.18 -2.33 4.51
CA ARG A 168 13.04 -1.17 4.33
C ARG A 168 12.23 0.12 4.30
N LEU A 169 11.20 0.19 3.46
CA LEU A 169 10.32 1.36 3.34
C LEU A 169 9.63 1.71 4.66
N GLN A 170 9.29 0.71 5.48
CA GLN A 170 8.72 0.96 6.80
C GLN A 170 9.70 1.72 7.69
N LYS A 171 10.96 1.29 7.75
CA LYS A 171 12.01 1.93 8.56
C LYS A 171 12.32 3.33 8.04
N ASP A 172 12.56 3.46 6.74
CA ASP A 172 13.00 4.71 6.11
C ASP A 172 11.93 5.80 6.15
N LEU A 173 10.65 5.42 6.01
CA LEU A 173 9.51 6.35 5.93
C LEU A 173 8.62 6.34 7.19
N ASN A 174 8.99 5.56 8.23
CA ASN A 174 8.21 5.38 9.47
C ASN A 174 6.74 4.99 9.21
N LEU A 175 6.53 4.05 8.28
CA LEU A 175 5.20 3.60 7.89
C LEU A 175 4.61 2.61 8.90
N SER A 176 3.29 2.62 9.03
CA SER A 176 2.55 1.57 9.75
C SER A 176 1.85 0.67 8.74
N TYR A 177 1.96 -0.65 8.91
CA TYR A 177 1.35 -1.60 7.98
C TYR A 177 0.20 -2.40 8.61
N ILE A 178 -0.84 -2.63 7.80
CA ILE A 178 -1.80 -3.72 8.03
C ILE A 178 -1.59 -4.73 6.90
N PHE A 179 -0.99 -5.87 7.22
CA PHE A 179 -0.83 -6.98 6.28
C PHE A 179 -2.01 -7.93 6.35
N ILE A 180 -2.63 -8.17 5.20
CA ILE A 180 -3.68 -9.17 5.03
C ILE A 180 -3.08 -10.32 4.23
N THR A 181 -3.11 -11.52 4.80
CA THR A 181 -2.62 -12.73 4.14
C THR A 181 -3.31 -13.97 4.71
N HIS A 182 -3.29 -15.05 3.96
CA HIS A 182 -3.67 -16.39 4.44
C HIS A 182 -2.44 -17.26 4.71
N ASP A 183 -1.24 -16.78 4.39
CA ASP A 183 0.03 -17.51 4.56
C ASP A 183 0.77 -17.05 5.83
N ILE A 184 0.97 -17.99 6.77
CA ILE A 184 1.67 -17.75 8.03
C ILE A 184 3.18 -17.52 7.80
N ALA A 185 3.77 -18.11 6.76
CA ALA A 185 5.18 -17.89 6.44
C ALA A 185 5.42 -16.44 6.03
N THR A 186 4.54 -15.88 5.22
CA THR A 186 4.53 -14.44 4.86
C THR A 186 4.42 -13.55 6.10
N VAL A 187 3.57 -13.91 7.07
CA VAL A 187 3.45 -13.14 8.33
C VAL A 187 4.76 -13.14 9.11
N LYS A 188 5.38 -14.31 9.28
CA LYS A 188 6.67 -14.41 9.97
C LYS A 188 7.74 -13.58 9.28
N ALA A 189 7.84 -13.65 7.96
CA ALA A 189 8.79 -12.85 7.19
C ALA A 189 8.50 -11.34 7.35
N CYS A 190 7.24 -10.91 7.22
CA CYS A 190 6.87 -9.51 7.45
C CYS A 190 7.29 -9.03 8.84
N LEU A 191 6.99 -9.80 9.90
CA LEU A 191 7.33 -9.43 11.26
C LEU A 191 8.85 -9.42 11.49
N LEU A 192 9.61 -10.33 10.90
CA LEU A 192 11.08 -10.35 10.98
C LEU A 192 11.70 -9.11 10.31
N TYR A 193 11.27 -8.75 9.12
CA TYR A 193 11.81 -7.58 8.41
C TYR A 193 11.33 -6.24 8.98
N THR A 194 10.23 -6.22 9.72
CA THR A 194 9.65 -5.00 10.31
C THR A 194 9.93 -4.84 11.80
N SER A 195 10.35 -5.91 12.52
CA SER A 195 10.51 -5.91 13.97
C SER A 195 11.96 -5.86 14.48
N ASP A 196 12.98 -5.81 13.62
CA ASP A 196 14.37 -5.64 14.04
C ASP A 196 14.63 -4.22 14.56
N ALA A 197 13.98 -3.89 15.67
CA ALA A 197 14.31 -2.73 16.50
C ALA A 197 13.74 -2.93 17.89
N ALA A 198 14.36 -3.78 18.66
CA ALA A 198 14.32 -3.77 20.11
C ALA A 198 15.68 -4.25 20.64
#